data_056556c990b9084e445167c895df5546
#
_entry.id   056556c990b9084e445167c895df5546
#
_cell.length_a   1.000
_cell.length_b   1.000
_cell.length_c   1.000
_cell.angle_alpha   90.00
_cell.angle_beta   90.00
_cell.angle_gamma   90.00
#
_symmetry.space_group_name_H-M   'P 1'
#
loop_
_entity.id
_entity.type
_entity.pdbx_description
1 polymer ?
#
loop_
_entity_poly.entity_id
_entity_poly.type
_entity_poly.pdbx_seq_one_letter_code
_entity_poly.pdbx_strand_id
1 'polypeptide(L)' 'MTTAPSAMIDLRSDTVTQPTPSMRQAMQRACVGDDVFGEDPSVRLLEEEVADRLGTQAALFVPSGTMG' A
#
# COMPACT_ATOMS: atom_id res chain seq x y z
N MET A 1 4.87 4.52 20.96
CA MET A 1 3.69 4.73 20.14
C MET A 1 2.45 4.22 20.84
N THR A 2 1.46 5.00 20.87
CA THR A 2 0.23 4.68 21.58
C THR A 2 -0.56 3.60 20.87
N THR A 3 -1.12 2.69 21.66
CA THR A 3 -2.03 1.70 21.11
C THR A 3 -3.45 2.25 21.22
N ALA A 4 -4.19 2.21 20.13
CA ALA A 4 -5.56 2.63 20.12
C ALA A 4 -6.42 1.68 20.97
N PRO A 5 -7.45 2.18 21.64
CA PRO A 5 -8.40 1.32 22.33
C PRO A 5 -9.04 0.35 21.35
N SER A 6 -8.95 -0.92 21.64
CA SER A 6 -9.44 -1.96 20.73
C SER A 6 -10.96 -1.98 20.61
N ALA A 7 -11.67 -1.38 21.57
CA ALA A 7 -13.12 -1.44 21.59
C ALA A 7 -13.79 -0.43 20.65
N MET A 8 -13.04 0.53 20.13
CA MET A 8 -13.62 1.58 19.30
C MET A 8 -13.48 1.25 17.83
N ILE A 9 -14.58 1.27 17.11
CA ILE A 9 -14.62 1.15 15.66
C ILE A 9 -14.90 2.53 15.10
N ASP A 10 -13.99 3.04 14.29
CA ASP A 10 -14.09 4.37 13.71
C ASP A 10 -14.26 4.26 12.18
N LEU A 11 -15.44 4.63 11.73
CA LEU A 11 -15.78 4.56 10.30
C LEU A 11 -15.96 5.94 9.66
N ARG A 12 -15.39 6.98 10.27
CA ARG A 12 -15.54 8.34 9.75
C ARG A 12 -14.87 8.51 8.40
N SER A 13 -13.72 7.91 8.20
CA SER A 13 -12.93 8.10 7.00
C SER A 13 -11.81 7.05 6.97
N ASP A 14 -11.40 6.69 5.76
CA ASP A 14 -10.20 5.86 5.58
C ASP A 14 -8.95 6.53 6.14
N THR A 15 -8.95 7.86 6.22
CA THR A 15 -7.79 8.61 6.70
C THR A 15 -7.47 8.38 8.17
N VAL A 16 -8.40 7.83 8.95
CA VAL A 16 -8.14 7.51 10.36
C VAL A 16 -7.48 6.14 10.55
N THR A 17 -7.37 5.37 9.48
CA THR A 17 -6.76 4.04 9.56
C THR A 17 -5.26 4.17 9.77
N GLN A 18 -4.69 3.14 10.39
CA GLN A 18 -3.26 3.10 10.63
C GLN A 18 -2.68 1.78 10.14
N PRO A 19 -1.41 1.78 9.72
CA PRO A 19 -0.80 0.54 9.30
C PRO A 19 -0.64 -0.41 10.48
N THR A 20 -0.82 -1.69 10.19
CA THR A 20 -0.57 -2.75 11.17
C THR A 20 0.93 -2.88 11.43
N PRO A 21 1.32 -3.56 12.53
CA PRO A 21 2.75 -3.84 12.73
C PRO A 21 3.40 -4.57 11.56
N SER A 22 2.68 -5.50 10.93
CA SER A 22 3.18 -6.19 9.74
C SER A 22 3.42 -5.24 8.58
N MET A 23 2.52 -4.29 8.37
CA MET A 23 2.69 -3.27 7.33
C MET A 23 3.90 -2.39 7.60
N ARG A 24 4.11 -2.01 8.86
CA ARG A 24 5.28 -1.20 9.23
C ARG A 24 6.59 -1.94 8.99
N GLN A 25 6.62 -3.24 9.29
CA GLN A 25 7.79 -4.06 9.00
C GLN A 25 8.03 -4.19 7.50
N ALA A 26 6.98 -4.33 6.72
CA ALA A 26 7.09 -4.40 5.26
C ALA A 26 7.68 -3.11 4.69
N MET A 27 7.25 -1.95 5.20
CA MET A 27 7.82 -0.68 4.79
C MET A 27 9.31 -0.58 5.11
N GLN A 28 9.71 -1.05 6.29
CA GLN A 28 11.10 -1.00 6.72
C GLN A 28 12.00 -1.88 5.86
N ARG A 29 11.48 -3.01 5.39
CA ARG A 29 12.24 -4.01 4.62
C ARG A 29 12.11 -3.84 3.12
N ALA A 30 11.28 -2.92 2.67
CA ALA A 30 10.99 -2.79 1.25
C ALA A 30 12.25 -2.42 0.46
N CYS A 31 12.43 -3.11 -0.66
CA CYS A 31 13.41 -2.71 -1.64
C CYS A 31 12.78 -1.62 -2.52
N VAL A 32 13.50 -0.53 -2.68
CA VAL A 32 12.98 0.61 -3.43
C VAL A 32 13.94 0.99 -4.55
N GLY A 33 13.43 1.68 -5.55
CA GLY A 33 14.21 2.15 -6.67
C GLY A 33 13.51 3.31 -7.36
N ASP A 34 13.99 3.70 -8.51
CA ASP A 34 13.46 4.84 -9.25
C ASP A 34 12.23 4.40 -10.06
N ASP A 35 11.06 4.80 -9.61
CA ASP A 35 9.81 4.40 -10.24
C ASP A 35 9.61 5.06 -11.60
N VAL A 36 10.24 6.21 -11.84
CA VAL A 36 10.16 6.88 -13.15
C VAL A 36 10.74 5.99 -14.24
N PHE A 37 11.79 5.24 -13.93
CA PHE A 37 12.40 4.30 -14.87
C PHE A 37 11.88 2.87 -14.69
N GLY A 38 10.85 2.67 -13.88
CA GLY A 38 10.32 1.33 -13.63
C GLY A 38 11.27 0.43 -12.84
N GLU A 39 12.12 1.01 -12.01
CA GLU A 39 13.16 0.29 -11.29
C GLU A 39 12.84 0.07 -9.80
N ASP A 40 11.65 0.45 -9.35
CA ASP A 40 11.23 0.20 -7.98
C ASP A 40 10.61 -1.20 -7.88
N PRO A 41 11.29 -2.16 -7.25
CA PRO A 41 10.77 -3.53 -7.19
C PRO A 41 9.51 -3.66 -6.32
N SER A 42 9.34 -2.81 -5.31
CA SER A 42 8.15 -2.85 -4.47
C SER A 42 6.91 -2.39 -5.22
N VAL A 43 7.04 -1.34 -6.03
CA VAL A 43 5.91 -0.87 -6.87
C VAL A 43 5.54 -1.94 -7.89
N ARG A 44 6.52 -2.53 -8.56
CA ARG A 44 6.27 -3.56 -9.55
C ARG A 44 5.60 -4.79 -8.93
N LEU A 45 6.06 -5.21 -7.76
CA LEU A 45 5.46 -6.34 -7.07
C LEU A 45 4.02 -6.05 -6.68
N LEU A 46 3.73 -4.87 -6.20
CA LEU A 46 2.37 -4.46 -5.86
C LEU A 46 1.46 -4.49 -7.09
N GLU A 47 1.92 -3.94 -8.20
CA GLU A 47 1.14 -3.92 -9.43
C GLU A 47 0.84 -5.34 -9.91
N GLU A 48 1.84 -6.22 -9.90
CA GLU A 48 1.66 -7.59 -10.32
C GLU A 48 0.69 -8.35 -9.40
N GLU A 49 0.81 -8.15 -8.10
CA GLU A 49 -0.06 -8.85 -7.17
C GLU A 49 -1.51 -8.39 -7.27
N VAL A 50 -1.74 -7.09 -7.43
CA VAL A 50 -3.10 -6.56 -7.59
C VAL A 50 -3.72 -7.06 -8.89
N ALA A 51 -2.96 -7.04 -10.00
CA ALA A 51 -3.44 -7.56 -11.27
C ALA A 51 -3.84 -9.04 -11.14
N ASP A 52 -3.02 -9.82 -10.46
CA ASP A 52 -3.29 -11.24 -10.26
C ASP A 52 -4.56 -11.46 -9.42
N ARG A 53 -4.69 -10.74 -8.32
CA ARG A 53 -5.85 -10.89 -7.42
C ARG A 53 -7.16 -10.48 -8.07
N LEU A 54 -7.13 -9.50 -8.95
CA LEU A 54 -8.32 -9.00 -9.62
C LEU A 54 -8.58 -9.67 -10.96
N GLY A 55 -7.68 -10.54 -11.42
CA GLY A 55 -7.81 -11.22 -12.70
C GLY A 55 -7.68 -10.30 -13.89
N THR A 56 -6.94 -9.20 -13.75
CA THR A 56 -6.68 -8.25 -14.83
C THR A 56 -5.31 -8.52 -15.45
N GLN A 57 -5.11 -8.00 -16.67
CA GLN A 57 -3.82 -8.18 -17.35
C GLN A 57 -2.70 -7.38 -16.70
N ALA A 58 -3.04 -6.21 -16.16
CA ALA A 58 -2.06 -5.31 -15.57
C ALA A 58 -2.73 -4.39 -14.55
N ALA A 59 -1.91 -3.78 -13.73
CA ALA A 59 -2.32 -2.74 -12.79
C ALA A 59 -1.26 -1.65 -12.78
N LEU A 60 -1.65 -0.44 -12.44
CA LEU A 60 -0.75 0.71 -12.37
C LEU A 60 -0.90 1.38 -11.02
N PHE A 61 0.22 1.54 -10.31
CA PHE A 61 0.24 2.29 -9.07
C PHE A 61 0.22 3.79 -9.36
N VAL A 62 -0.65 4.50 -8.64
CA VAL A 62 -0.67 5.96 -8.63
C VAL A 62 -0.70 6.44 -7.19
N PRO A 63 -0.08 7.59 -6.87
CA PRO A 63 0.01 8.04 -5.48
C PRO A 63 -1.31 8.53 -4.90
N SER A 64 -2.31 8.79 -5.75
CA SER A 64 -3.63 9.21 -5.27
C SER A 64 -4.70 8.87 -6.29
N GLY A 65 -5.95 8.81 -5.86
CA GLY A 65 -7.07 8.61 -6.77
C GLY A 65 -7.21 9.74 -7.79
N THR A 66 -6.76 10.93 -7.44
CA THR A 66 -6.81 12.08 -8.36
C THR A 66 -5.91 11.86 -9.58
N MET A 67 -4.80 11.17 -9.43
CA MET A 67 -3.91 10.84 -10.54
C MET A 67 -4.39 9.66 -11.36
N GLY A 68 -5.25 8.87 -10.75
CA GLY A 68 -5.75 7.65 -11.38
C GLY A 68 -6.75 7.84 -12.50
#